data_2147b311a16ff960cd5eca123a07ef91
#
_entry.id   2147b311a16ff960cd5eca123a07ef91
#
_cell.length_a   1.000
_cell.length_b   1.000
_cell.length_c   1.000
_cell.angle_alpha   90.00
_cell.angle_beta   90.00
_cell.angle_gamma   90.00
#
_symmetry.space_group_name_H-M   'P 1'
#
loop_
_entity.id
_entity.type
_entity.pdbx_description
1 polymer ?
#
loop_
_entity_poly.entity_id
_entity_poly.type
_entity_poly.pdbx_seq_one_letter_code
_entity_poly.pdbx_strand_id
1 'polypeptide(L)'
;MKKTCKTLLALLLLAAALWGLCNAVTPLLTPKRYDYGCLWQAYEKEDRNSIDVMFFGSSIAYCDVIPAMIYQQTGLTSYTMAGPTQTMPQTYYYIRQALETQSPATMFVEVTALFYPVHQEFDAVNIGYMPNGWNKWRAMAASTAPSTWIRYLLPLYNYHYRWSQLQPDDYTRAREGYDLDLLAGYTYLPRTTPFPEMEPKGETYTAAEYEKNEAYLLKIRDLCAEKGIRLEIGRAHV
;
A
#
# COMPACT_ATOMS: atom_id res chain seq x y z
N MET A 1 -12.39 -33.42 30.86
CA MET A 1 -12.75 -33.08 29.48
C MET A 1 -13.85 -32.01 29.36
N LYS A 2 -15.05 -32.13 29.94
CA LYS A 2 -16.14 -31.14 29.77
C LYS A 2 -15.80 -29.71 30.27
N LYS A 3 -15.07 -29.57 31.39
CA LYS A 3 -14.65 -28.25 31.92
C LYS A 3 -13.63 -27.59 31.01
N THR A 4 -12.62 -28.31 30.54
CA THR A 4 -11.58 -27.80 29.63
C THR A 4 -12.17 -27.34 28.31
N CYS A 5 -13.15 -28.08 27.76
CA CYS A 5 -13.82 -27.69 26.51
C CYS A 5 -14.63 -26.38 26.68
N LYS A 6 -15.32 -26.22 27.83
CA LYS A 6 -16.06 -24.97 28.13
C LYS A 6 -15.11 -23.77 28.30
N THR A 7 -13.96 -23.97 28.95
CA THR A 7 -12.96 -22.92 29.10
C THR A 7 -12.37 -22.50 27.76
N LEU A 8 -12.03 -23.48 26.90
CA LEU A 8 -11.53 -23.19 25.55
C LEU A 8 -12.56 -22.43 24.71
N LEU A 9 -13.83 -22.86 24.77
CA LEU A 9 -14.90 -22.16 24.06
C LEU A 9 -15.08 -20.72 24.57
N ALA A 10 -15.05 -20.51 25.88
CA ALA A 10 -15.15 -19.17 26.47
C ALA A 10 -13.98 -18.26 26.05
N LEU A 11 -12.75 -18.79 26.00
CA LEU A 11 -11.57 -18.05 25.52
C LEU A 11 -11.68 -17.70 24.03
N LEU A 12 -12.17 -18.62 23.21
CA LEU A 12 -12.40 -18.35 21.78
C LEU A 12 -13.48 -17.28 21.57
N LEU A 13 -14.57 -17.34 22.33
CA LEU A 13 -15.63 -16.32 22.26
C LEU A 13 -15.12 -14.95 22.73
N LEU A 14 -14.34 -14.91 23.78
CA LEU A 14 -13.70 -13.67 24.26
C LEU A 14 -12.75 -13.09 23.20
N ALA A 15 -11.90 -13.94 22.61
CA ALA A 15 -11.00 -13.52 21.55
C ALA A 15 -11.75 -12.99 20.32
N ALA A 16 -12.82 -13.66 19.92
CA ALA A 16 -13.68 -13.21 18.83
C ALA A 16 -14.40 -11.87 19.14
N ALA A 17 -14.88 -11.70 20.38
CA ALA A 17 -15.50 -10.45 20.83
C ALA A 17 -14.48 -9.29 20.84
N LEU A 18 -13.29 -9.52 21.36
CA LEU A 18 -12.20 -8.51 21.34
C LEU A 18 -11.78 -8.17 19.91
N TRP A 19 -11.65 -9.17 19.05
CA TRP A 19 -11.37 -8.95 17.63
C TRP A 19 -12.47 -8.11 16.96
N GLY A 20 -13.73 -8.45 17.19
CA GLY A 20 -14.89 -7.70 16.68
C GLY A 20 -14.88 -6.24 17.17
N LEU A 21 -14.61 -6.01 18.46
CA LEU A 21 -14.50 -4.67 19.04
C LEU A 21 -13.34 -3.89 18.41
N CYS A 22 -12.17 -4.49 18.26
CA CYS A 22 -11.02 -3.85 17.60
C CYS A 22 -11.37 -3.44 16.18
N ASN A 23 -12.02 -4.32 15.40
CA ASN A 23 -12.42 -3.98 14.03
C ASN A 23 -13.50 -2.88 13.98
N ALA A 24 -14.41 -2.84 14.92
CA ALA A 24 -15.44 -1.80 15.00
C ALA A 24 -14.86 -0.41 15.35
N VAL A 25 -13.82 -0.37 16.18
CA VAL A 25 -13.17 0.89 16.61
C VAL A 25 -12.10 1.36 15.62
N THR A 26 -11.47 0.44 14.89
CA THR A 26 -10.39 0.75 13.94
C THR A 26 -10.77 1.84 12.92
N PRO A 27 -11.93 1.83 12.23
CA PRO A 27 -12.30 2.85 11.26
C PRO A 27 -12.37 4.26 11.87
N LEU A 28 -12.79 4.35 13.13
CA LEU A 28 -12.87 5.61 13.86
C LEU A 28 -11.48 6.19 14.17
N LEU A 29 -10.54 5.33 14.55
CA LEU A 29 -9.19 5.74 14.95
C LEU A 29 -8.21 5.83 13.78
N THR A 30 -8.50 5.18 12.64
CA THR A 30 -7.66 5.27 11.45
C THR A 30 -7.72 6.70 10.88
N PRO A 31 -6.59 7.35 10.57
CA PRO A 31 -6.59 8.68 9.95
C PRO A 31 -7.38 8.70 8.64
N LYS A 32 -8.06 9.81 8.36
CA LYS A 32 -8.85 9.98 7.13
C LYS A 32 -8.00 9.84 5.89
N ARG A 33 -6.78 10.35 5.91
CA ARG A 33 -5.81 10.26 4.82
C ARG A 33 -4.42 10.12 5.41
N TYR A 34 -3.64 9.20 4.89
CA TYR A 34 -2.20 9.36 4.88
C TYR A 34 -1.86 10.25 3.71
N ASP A 35 -1.03 11.25 3.97
CA ASP A 35 -0.76 12.32 3.03
C ASP A 35 0.05 11.88 1.79
N TYR A 36 0.33 10.57 1.65
CA TYR A 36 1.28 10.09 0.65
C TYR A 36 0.81 8.79 -0.02
N GLY A 37 0.67 8.84 -1.34
CA GLY A 37 0.49 7.67 -2.18
C GLY A 37 -0.92 7.06 -2.19
N CYS A 38 -1.00 5.80 -2.57
CA CYS A 38 -2.25 5.08 -2.75
C CYS A 38 -3.02 4.90 -1.46
N LEU A 39 -4.28 5.28 -1.49
CA LEU A 39 -5.25 5.02 -0.45
C LEU A 39 -6.12 3.81 -0.86
N TRP A 40 -5.81 2.62 -0.35
CA TRP A 40 -6.49 1.38 -0.70
C TRP A 40 -8.01 1.46 -0.55
N GLN A 41 -8.50 2.09 0.52
CA GLN A 41 -9.92 2.21 0.80
C GLN A 41 -10.67 3.07 -0.23
N ALA A 42 -9.98 4.04 -0.83
CA ALA A 42 -10.52 4.84 -1.92
C ALA A 42 -10.41 4.09 -3.25
N TYR A 43 -9.29 3.40 -3.49
CA TYR A 43 -9.12 2.53 -4.65
C TYR A 43 -10.19 1.42 -4.73
N GLU A 44 -10.63 0.87 -3.60
CA GLU A 44 -11.71 -0.12 -3.55
C GLU A 44 -13.08 0.42 -4.02
N LYS A 45 -13.20 1.75 -4.21
CA LYS A 45 -14.38 2.40 -4.78
C LYS A 45 -14.34 2.50 -6.31
N GLU A 46 -13.19 2.22 -6.92
CA GLU A 46 -13.09 2.21 -8.38
C GLU A 46 -13.94 1.06 -8.97
N ASP A 47 -14.58 1.34 -10.09
CA ASP A 47 -15.32 0.33 -10.83
C ASP A 47 -14.37 -0.78 -11.32
N ARG A 48 -14.87 -2.01 -11.38
CA ARG A 48 -14.06 -3.14 -11.84
C ARG A 48 -13.68 -2.96 -13.32
N ASN A 49 -12.41 -3.21 -13.63
CA ASN A 49 -11.85 -3.11 -14.98
C ASN A 49 -12.07 -1.74 -15.64
N SER A 50 -12.00 -0.67 -14.86
CA SER A 50 -12.17 0.71 -15.31
C SER A 50 -10.84 1.44 -15.56
N ILE A 51 -9.71 0.80 -15.24
CA ILE A 51 -8.38 1.41 -15.31
C ILE A 51 -7.60 0.78 -16.46
N ASP A 52 -7.22 1.61 -17.45
CA ASP A 52 -6.46 1.18 -18.62
C ASP A 52 -4.96 1.01 -18.31
N VAL A 53 -4.42 1.89 -17.48
CA VAL A 53 -2.98 1.98 -17.17
C VAL A 53 -2.76 2.10 -15.67
N MET A 54 -1.88 1.29 -15.12
CA MET A 54 -1.54 1.36 -13.70
C MET A 54 -0.05 1.66 -13.50
N PHE A 55 0.24 2.54 -12.55
CA PHE A 55 1.61 2.90 -12.16
C PHE A 55 1.89 2.37 -10.76
N PHE A 56 3.05 1.75 -10.59
CA PHE A 56 3.49 1.18 -9.31
C PHE A 56 4.90 1.68 -8.98
N GLY A 57 5.14 1.93 -7.71
CA GLY A 57 6.47 2.35 -7.27
C GLY A 57 6.50 3.06 -5.93
N SER A 58 7.48 3.92 -5.77
CA SER A 58 7.73 4.69 -4.56
C SER A 58 7.10 6.09 -4.63
N SER A 59 7.60 7.00 -3.77
CA SER A 59 7.22 8.43 -3.79
C SER A 59 7.45 9.09 -5.14
N ILE A 60 8.41 8.63 -5.92
CA ILE A 60 8.67 9.12 -7.26
C ILE A 60 7.42 8.91 -8.13
N ALA A 61 6.85 7.70 -8.10
CA ALA A 61 5.67 7.40 -8.91
C ALA A 61 4.46 8.25 -8.49
N TYR A 62 4.14 8.33 -7.20
CA TYR A 62 2.93 9.07 -6.79
C TYR A 62 3.07 10.60 -6.81
N CYS A 63 4.28 11.14 -6.87
CA CYS A 63 4.50 12.59 -7.01
C CYS A 63 4.60 13.03 -8.47
N ASP A 64 5.13 12.18 -9.37
CA ASP A 64 5.44 12.56 -10.73
C ASP A 64 4.37 12.17 -11.73
N VAL A 65 3.60 11.10 -11.45
CA VAL A 65 2.53 10.64 -12.33
C VAL A 65 1.21 11.31 -11.98
N ILE A 66 0.67 12.10 -12.90
CA ILE A 66 -0.60 12.82 -12.73
C ILE A 66 -1.67 12.17 -13.62
N PRO A 67 -2.54 11.28 -13.08
CA PRO A 67 -3.53 10.55 -13.86
C PRO A 67 -4.48 11.44 -14.66
N ALA A 68 -4.90 12.57 -14.11
CA ALA A 68 -5.75 13.51 -14.78
C ALA A 68 -5.11 14.10 -16.07
N MET A 69 -3.78 14.34 -16.07
CA MET A 69 -3.07 14.80 -17.26
C MET A 69 -2.96 13.70 -18.32
N ILE A 70 -2.76 12.45 -17.89
CA ILE A 70 -2.74 11.30 -18.81
C ILE A 70 -4.09 11.19 -19.50
N TYR A 71 -5.18 11.22 -18.74
CA TYR A 71 -6.52 11.19 -19.32
C TYR A 71 -6.79 12.35 -20.29
N GLN A 72 -6.40 13.57 -19.92
CA GLN A 72 -6.56 14.74 -20.78
C GLN A 72 -5.83 14.60 -22.12
N GLN A 73 -4.64 13.99 -22.12
CA GLN A 73 -3.81 13.89 -23.32
C GLN A 73 -4.11 12.66 -24.18
N THR A 74 -4.55 11.57 -23.57
CA THR A 74 -4.64 10.26 -24.24
C THR A 74 -6.05 9.65 -24.23
N GLY A 75 -6.92 10.11 -23.34
CA GLY A 75 -8.22 9.51 -23.08
C GLY A 75 -8.15 8.21 -22.25
N LEU A 76 -6.93 7.77 -21.84
CA LEU A 76 -6.75 6.55 -21.05
C LEU A 76 -6.95 6.84 -19.56
N THR A 77 -7.74 6.01 -18.90
CA THR A 77 -7.86 6.03 -17.44
C THR A 77 -6.61 5.46 -16.80
N SER A 78 -6.14 6.08 -15.72
CA SER A 78 -4.95 5.58 -15.03
C SER A 78 -5.05 5.75 -13.52
N TYR A 79 -4.28 4.93 -12.78
CA TYR A 79 -4.20 4.97 -11.33
C TYR A 79 -2.78 4.70 -10.86
N THR A 80 -2.33 5.44 -9.84
CA THR A 80 -1.00 5.28 -9.25
C THR A 80 -1.10 4.51 -7.92
N MET A 81 -0.64 3.26 -7.94
CA MET A 81 -0.60 2.34 -6.79
C MET A 81 0.79 2.34 -6.17
N ALA A 82 1.15 3.44 -5.55
CA ALA A 82 2.49 3.65 -5.01
C ALA A 82 2.44 4.09 -3.55
N GLY A 83 3.50 3.83 -2.82
CA GLY A 83 3.64 4.22 -1.42
C GLY A 83 5.04 4.73 -1.08
N PRO A 84 5.19 5.47 0.03
CA PRO A 84 6.49 6.01 0.41
C PRO A 84 7.53 4.90 0.60
N THR A 85 8.69 5.03 -0.04
CA THR A 85 9.77 4.03 -0.04
C THR A 85 9.29 2.57 -0.26
N GLN A 86 8.27 2.39 -1.09
CA GLN A 86 7.69 1.07 -1.35
C GLN A 86 8.73 0.14 -1.98
N THR A 87 8.96 -1.02 -1.35
CA THR A 87 9.94 -2.01 -1.81
C THR A 87 9.40 -2.89 -2.94
N MET A 88 10.27 -3.58 -3.69
CA MET A 88 9.85 -4.49 -4.77
C MET A 88 8.94 -5.63 -4.29
N PRO A 89 9.17 -6.27 -3.13
CA PRO A 89 8.22 -7.24 -2.57
C PRO A 89 6.83 -6.63 -2.34
N GLN A 90 6.74 -5.41 -1.79
CA GLN A 90 5.47 -4.70 -1.59
C GLN A 90 4.80 -4.39 -2.92
N THR A 91 5.56 -3.86 -3.89
CA THR A 91 5.08 -3.57 -5.25
C THR A 91 4.48 -4.82 -5.92
N TYR A 92 5.13 -5.97 -5.83
CA TYR A 92 4.59 -7.22 -6.37
C TYR A 92 3.23 -7.58 -5.76
N TYR A 93 3.07 -7.46 -4.44
CA TYR A 93 1.80 -7.79 -3.78
C TYR A 93 0.74 -6.69 -3.96
N TYR A 94 1.14 -5.44 -4.18
CA TYR A 94 0.23 -4.37 -4.62
C TYR A 94 -0.35 -4.69 -6.00
N ILE A 95 0.49 -5.09 -6.95
CA ILE A 95 0.05 -5.54 -8.27
C ILE A 95 -0.91 -6.71 -8.15
N ARG A 96 -0.57 -7.74 -7.38
CA ARG A 96 -1.45 -8.88 -7.17
C ARG A 96 -2.80 -8.50 -6.57
N GLN A 97 -2.81 -7.58 -5.62
CA GLN A 97 -4.04 -7.09 -4.99
C GLN A 97 -4.86 -6.26 -5.98
N ALA A 98 -4.22 -5.38 -6.72
CA ALA A 98 -4.89 -4.56 -7.72
C ALA A 98 -5.55 -5.41 -8.83
N LEU A 99 -4.89 -6.47 -9.27
CA LEU A 99 -5.39 -7.41 -10.27
C LEU A 99 -6.58 -8.27 -9.82
N GLU A 100 -7.00 -8.20 -8.55
CA GLU A 100 -8.25 -8.84 -8.11
C GLU A 100 -9.50 -8.09 -8.61
N THR A 101 -9.34 -6.80 -8.93
CA THR A 101 -10.45 -5.94 -9.36
C THR A 101 -10.22 -5.29 -10.73
N GLN A 102 -8.98 -5.19 -11.19
CA GLN A 102 -8.62 -4.50 -12.43
C GLN A 102 -7.88 -5.43 -13.39
N SER A 103 -7.96 -5.11 -14.68
CA SER A 103 -7.27 -5.80 -15.78
C SER A 103 -6.66 -4.78 -16.74
N PRO A 104 -5.66 -4.00 -16.30
CA PRO A 104 -5.09 -2.95 -17.13
C PRO A 104 -4.37 -3.52 -18.34
N ALA A 105 -4.37 -2.78 -19.45
CA ALA A 105 -3.62 -3.15 -20.65
C ALA A 105 -2.11 -2.96 -20.46
N THR A 106 -1.73 -1.95 -19.64
CA THR A 106 -0.32 -1.58 -19.40
C THR A 106 -0.07 -1.30 -17.92
N MET A 107 1.07 -1.77 -17.44
CA MET A 107 1.61 -1.43 -16.13
C MET A 107 2.98 -0.78 -16.25
N PHE A 108 3.18 0.31 -15.52
CA PHE A 108 4.48 0.94 -15.34
C PHE A 108 4.99 0.64 -13.93
N VAL A 109 6.24 0.18 -13.83
CA VAL A 109 6.91 -0.10 -12.55
C VAL A 109 8.15 0.78 -12.42
N GLU A 110 8.14 1.62 -11.41
CA GLU A 110 9.29 2.44 -11.04
C GLU A 110 10.30 1.56 -10.29
N VAL A 111 11.57 1.60 -10.71
CA VAL A 111 12.57 0.62 -10.28
C VAL A 111 13.62 1.14 -9.30
N THR A 112 13.48 2.35 -8.77
CA THR A 112 14.40 2.85 -7.72
C THR A 112 14.40 1.92 -6.51
N ALA A 113 13.27 1.23 -6.26
CA ALA A 113 13.14 0.26 -5.18
C ALA A 113 14.06 -0.98 -5.31
N LEU A 114 14.73 -1.20 -6.45
CA LEU A 114 15.81 -2.20 -6.57
C LEU A 114 16.95 -1.91 -5.57
N PHE A 115 17.17 -0.66 -5.28
CA PHE A 115 18.25 -0.14 -4.45
C PHE A 115 17.79 0.23 -3.03
N TYR A 116 16.62 -0.26 -2.61
CA TYR A 116 16.13 -0.04 -1.25
C TYR A 116 16.47 -1.22 -0.34
N PRO A 117 16.82 -0.96 0.92
CA PRO A 117 16.83 -2.01 1.94
C PRO A 117 15.43 -2.63 2.06
N VAL A 118 15.40 -3.90 2.49
CA VAL A 118 14.14 -4.68 2.55
C VAL A 118 13.16 -4.12 3.60
N HIS A 119 13.68 -3.54 4.66
CA HIS A 119 12.88 -2.95 5.74
C HIS A 119 12.90 -1.43 5.63
N GLN A 120 11.72 -0.84 5.59
CA GLN A 120 11.55 0.59 5.43
C GLN A 120 10.75 1.20 6.58
N GLU A 121 11.01 2.48 6.83
CA GLU A 121 10.29 3.28 7.82
C GLU A 121 8.78 3.27 7.58
N PHE A 122 8.36 3.26 6.32
CA PHE A 122 6.97 3.35 5.90
C PHE A 122 6.27 2.00 5.67
N ASP A 123 6.89 0.88 6.05
CA ASP A 123 6.25 -0.44 5.94
C ASP A 123 4.87 -0.49 6.60
N ALA A 124 4.69 0.22 7.72
CA ALA A 124 3.42 0.29 8.43
C ALA A 124 2.33 0.98 7.59
N VAL A 125 2.70 1.97 6.78
CA VAL A 125 1.79 2.65 5.85
C VAL A 125 1.48 1.73 4.68
N ASN A 126 2.52 1.24 3.99
CA ASN A 126 2.35 0.46 2.78
C ASN A 126 1.58 -0.84 3.01
N ILE A 127 1.90 -1.59 4.07
CA ILE A 127 1.26 -2.88 4.37
C ILE A 127 0.02 -2.72 5.25
N GLY A 128 0.08 -1.79 6.21
CA GLY A 128 -1.02 -1.60 7.16
C GLY A 128 -2.36 -1.30 6.48
N TYR A 129 -2.34 -0.53 5.41
CA TYR A 129 -3.54 -0.13 4.67
C TYR A 129 -3.96 -1.09 3.56
N MET A 130 -3.14 -2.07 3.21
CA MET A 130 -3.59 -3.10 2.27
C MET A 130 -4.87 -3.79 2.78
N PRO A 131 -5.80 -4.15 1.90
CA PRO A 131 -6.94 -4.98 2.25
C PRO A 131 -6.52 -6.27 2.96
N ASN A 132 -7.30 -6.67 3.96
CA ASN A 132 -7.01 -7.92 4.66
C ASN A 132 -7.21 -9.11 3.72
N GLY A 133 -6.16 -9.91 3.54
CA GLY A 133 -6.17 -11.05 2.64
C GLY A 133 -4.80 -11.68 2.48
N TRP A 134 -4.71 -12.70 1.63
CA TRP A 134 -3.46 -13.43 1.41
C TRP A 134 -2.34 -12.56 0.85
N ASN A 135 -2.66 -11.57 0.04
CA ASN A 135 -1.65 -10.66 -0.52
C ASN A 135 -1.00 -9.81 0.57
N LYS A 136 -1.78 -9.28 1.52
CA LYS A 136 -1.27 -8.56 2.69
C LYS A 136 -0.36 -9.44 3.56
N TRP A 137 -0.79 -10.66 3.87
CA TRP A 137 0.00 -11.59 4.68
C TRP A 137 1.34 -11.93 4.00
N ARG A 138 1.32 -12.16 2.71
CA ARG A 138 2.53 -12.46 1.93
C ARG A 138 3.44 -11.25 1.77
N ALA A 139 2.88 -10.04 1.55
CA ALA A 139 3.62 -8.79 1.52
C ALA A 139 4.37 -8.58 2.85
N MET A 140 3.66 -8.74 3.96
CA MET A 140 4.21 -8.65 5.31
C MET A 140 5.35 -9.64 5.53
N ALA A 141 5.14 -10.91 5.20
CA ALA A 141 6.18 -11.95 5.35
C ALA A 141 7.40 -11.72 4.45
N ALA A 142 7.19 -11.09 3.29
CA ALA A 142 8.25 -10.83 2.33
C ALA A 142 9.10 -9.60 2.65
N SER A 143 8.52 -8.57 3.29
CA SER A 143 9.15 -7.25 3.42
C SER A 143 9.28 -6.74 4.85
N THR A 144 8.81 -7.47 5.87
CA THR A 144 8.87 -6.99 7.26
C THR A 144 9.41 -8.04 8.23
N ALA A 145 9.94 -7.59 9.36
CA ALA A 145 10.36 -8.47 10.43
C ALA A 145 9.15 -9.04 11.20
N PRO A 146 9.15 -10.33 11.61
CA PRO A 146 8.05 -10.93 12.36
C PRO A 146 7.67 -10.18 13.64
N SER A 147 8.62 -9.53 14.29
CA SER A 147 8.40 -8.72 15.49
C SER A 147 7.49 -7.51 15.27
N THR A 148 7.32 -7.07 14.02
CA THR A 148 6.49 -5.90 13.66
C THR A 148 5.08 -6.29 13.19
N TRP A 149 4.79 -7.57 12.98
CA TRP A 149 3.55 -8.03 12.35
C TRP A 149 2.28 -7.62 13.08
N ILE A 150 2.35 -7.51 14.41
CA ILE A 150 1.21 -7.02 15.21
C ILE A 150 0.69 -5.66 14.73
N ARG A 151 1.58 -4.79 14.22
CA ARG A 151 1.24 -3.44 13.73
C ARG A 151 0.38 -3.47 12.47
N TYR A 152 0.57 -4.51 11.64
CA TYR A 152 -0.14 -4.66 10.37
C TYR A 152 -1.43 -5.44 10.51
N LEU A 153 -1.48 -6.35 11.50
CA LEU A 153 -2.62 -7.21 11.78
C LEU A 153 -3.68 -6.51 12.65
N LEU A 154 -3.22 -5.63 13.52
CA LEU A 154 -4.07 -4.84 14.41
C LEU A 154 -3.81 -3.35 14.17
N PRO A 155 -4.46 -2.72 13.19
CA PRO A 155 -4.29 -1.28 12.91
C PRO A 155 -4.52 -0.41 14.16
N LEU A 156 -5.42 -0.84 15.06
CA LEU A 156 -5.64 -0.21 16.35
C LEU A 156 -4.36 -0.03 17.17
N TYR A 157 -3.39 -0.97 17.03
CA TYR A 157 -2.09 -0.83 17.69
C TYR A 157 -1.33 0.43 17.27
N ASN A 158 -1.45 0.82 16.00
CA ASN A 158 -0.81 2.02 15.48
C ASN A 158 -1.58 3.30 15.84
N TYR A 159 -2.91 3.24 15.95
CA TYR A 159 -3.77 4.42 16.01
C TYR A 159 -4.50 4.60 17.35
N HIS A 160 -4.29 3.73 18.33
CA HIS A 160 -4.97 3.80 19.62
C HIS A 160 -4.80 5.17 20.31
N TYR A 161 -3.67 5.85 20.15
CA TYR A 161 -3.41 7.15 20.74
C TYR A 161 -4.31 8.26 20.19
N ARG A 162 -4.91 8.08 19.00
CA ARG A 162 -5.79 9.08 18.37
C ARG A 162 -7.14 9.27 19.08
N TRP A 163 -7.47 8.43 20.05
CA TRP A 163 -8.73 8.57 20.80
C TRP A 163 -8.94 9.97 21.38
N SER A 164 -7.85 10.67 21.76
CA SER A 164 -7.87 12.04 22.28
C SER A 164 -7.85 13.13 21.22
N GLN A 165 -7.72 12.77 19.95
CA GLN A 165 -7.58 13.67 18.80
C GLN A 165 -8.74 13.54 17.80
N LEU A 166 -9.79 12.79 18.16
CA LEU A 166 -10.94 12.56 17.29
C LEU A 166 -11.67 13.87 16.99
N GLN A 167 -12.02 14.04 15.73
CA GLN A 167 -12.81 15.15 15.20
C GLN A 167 -14.18 14.63 14.73
N PRO A 168 -15.20 15.50 14.61
CA PRO A 168 -16.52 15.11 14.08
C PRO A 168 -16.44 14.34 12.74
N ASP A 169 -15.51 14.74 11.89
CA ASP A 169 -15.27 14.13 10.59
C ASP A 169 -14.77 12.66 10.69
N ASP A 170 -14.06 12.28 11.75
CA ASP A 170 -13.67 10.89 11.99
C ASP A 170 -14.89 9.98 12.21
N TYR A 171 -15.93 10.47 12.89
CA TYR A 171 -17.17 9.72 13.10
C TYR A 171 -17.98 9.57 11.81
N THR A 172 -18.07 10.66 11.03
CA THR A 172 -18.76 10.62 9.74
C THR A 172 -18.12 9.61 8.81
N ARG A 173 -16.81 9.67 8.65
CA ARG A 173 -16.05 8.75 7.82
C ARG A 173 -16.11 7.29 8.30
N ALA A 174 -16.04 7.07 9.62
CA ALA A 174 -16.15 5.71 10.17
C ALA A 174 -17.49 5.06 9.82
N ARG A 175 -18.56 5.88 9.65
CA ARG A 175 -19.90 5.42 9.28
C ARG A 175 -20.09 5.30 7.77
N GLU A 176 -19.58 6.27 7.01
CA GLU A 176 -19.86 6.42 5.57
C GLU A 176 -18.76 5.81 4.69
N GLY A 177 -17.58 5.56 5.27
CA GLY A 177 -16.42 5.05 4.57
C GLY A 177 -15.59 6.14 3.89
N TYR A 178 -14.77 5.73 2.94
CA TYR A 178 -13.93 6.61 2.13
C TYR A 178 -14.65 6.98 0.84
N ASP A 179 -14.41 8.21 0.37
CA ASP A 179 -14.81 8.65 -0.95
C ASP A 179 -13.84 8.10 -2.02
N LEU A 180 -14.25 8.22 -3.29
CA LEU A 180 -13.39 7.98 -4.43
C LEU A 180 -12.17 8.93 -4.38
N ASP A 181 -10.99 8.42 -4.71
CA ASP A 181 -9.79 9.24 -4.81
C ASP A 181 -9.74 9.98 -6.15
N LEU A 182 -10.20 11.23 -6.14
CA LEU A 182 -10.21 12.08 -7.33
C LEU A 182 -8.81 12.37 -7.92
N LEU A 183 -7.75 12.11 -7.14
CA LEU A 183 -6.36 12.22 -7.60
C LEU A 183 -5.81 10.90 -8.13
N ALA A 184 -6.57 9.81 -8.02
CA ALA A 184 -6.22 8.48 -8.50
C ALA A 184 -4.80 8.03 -8.05
N GLY A 185 -4.49 8.23 -6.76
CA GLY A 185 -3.20 7.89 -6.16
C GLY A 185 -2.09 8.94 -6.32
N TYR A 186 -2.32 10.04 -7.03
CA TYR A 186 -1.38 11.15 -7.11
C TYR A 186 -1.36 11.96 -5.82
N THR A 187 -0.16 12.34 -5.38
CA THR A 187 0.02 13.20 -4.21
C THR A 187 0.64 14.53 -4.63
N TYR A 188 -0.13 15.59 -4.47
CA TYR A 188 0.36 16.95 -4.72
C TYR A 188 1.20 17.44 -3.53
N LEU A 189 2.48 17.74 -3.79
CA LEU A 189 3.40 18.32 -2.81
C LEU A 189 3.75 19.75 -3.18
N PRO A 190 3.05 20.77 -2.65
CA PRO A 190 3.24 22.18 -3.03
C PRO A 190 4.47 22.80 -2.33
N ARG A 191 5.57 22.05 -2.18
CA ARG A 191 6.77 22.53 -1.52
C ARG A 191 7.88 22.69 -2.54
N THR A 192 8.45 23.88 -2.61
CA THR A 192 9.76 24.11 -3.22
C THR A 192 10.80 24.05 -2.11
N THR A 193 11.69 23.07 -2.18
CA THR A 193 12.87 23.02 -1.31
C THR A 193 14.07 23.44 -2.17
N PRO A 194 14.93 24.37 -1.72
CA PRO A 194 16.21 24.58 -2.39
C PRO A 194 16.91 23.23 -2.48
N PHE A 195 17.42 22.89 -3.67
CA PHE A 195 18.22 21.69 -3.85
C PHE A 195 19.41 21.77 -2.87
N PRO A 196 19.47 20.95 -1.82
CA PRO A 196 20.72 20.87 -1.06
C PRO A 196 21.77 20.27 -2.00
N GLU A 197 23.01 20.72 -1.89
CA GLU A 197 24.13 19.96 -2.43
C GLU A 197 24.02 18.55 -1.81
N MET A 198 23.54 17.60 -2.60
CA MET A 198 23.39 16.23 -2.14
C MET A 198 24.75 15.59 -2.19
N GLU A 199 25.41 15.52 -1.05
CA GLU A 199 26.51 14.59 -0.88
C GLU A 199 26.01 13.19 -1.28
N PRO A 200 26.73 12.46 -2.14
CA PRO A 200 26.36 11.09 -2.50
C PRO A 200 26.28 10.26 -1.22
N LYS A 201 25.09 9.91 -0.79
CA LYS A 201 24.94 8.92 0.27
C LYS A 201 25.46 7.60 -0.27
N GLY A 202 26.41 6.98 0.44
CA GLY A 202 26.90 5.65 0.12
C GLY A 202 25.74 4.64 0.01
N GLU A 203 25.99 3.52 -0.60
CA GLU A 203 25.00 2.45 -0.78
C GLU A 203 24.34 2.10 0.55
N THR A 204 23.03 2.22 0.60
CA THR A 204 22.23 1.94 1.81
C THR A 204 21.63 0.54 1.80
N TYR A 205 21.93 -0.27 0.78
CA TYR A 205 21.43 -1.62 0.58
C TYR A 205 22.57 -2.63 0.46
N THR A 206 22.31 -3.87 0.77
CA THR A 206 23.23 -4.99 0.62
C THR A 206 23.02 -5.72 -0.70
N ALA A 207 24.02 -6.48 -1.16
CA ALA A 207 23.87 -7.34 -2.34
C ALA A 207 22.69 -8.31 -2.22
N ALA A 208 22.47 -8.90 -1.05
CA ALA A 208 21.35 -9.80 -0.81
C ALA A 208 19.97 -9.09 -0.89
N GLU A 209 19.88 -7.83 -0.49
CA GLU A 209 18.67 -7.02 -0.65
C GLU A 209 18.41 -6.69 -2.11
N TYR A 210 19.46 -6.34 -2.87
CA TYR A 210 19.35 -6.13 -4.31
C TYR A 210 18.86 -7.40 -5.02
N GLU A 211 19.51 -8.55 -4.78
CA GLU A 211 19.10 -9.84 -5.35
C GLU A 211 17.65 -10.19 -5.02
N LYS A 212 17.22 -9.91 -3.81
CA LYS A 212 15.83 -10.11 -3.40
C LYS A 212 14.88 -9.18 -4.16
N ASN A 213 15.19 -7.90 -4.27
CA ASN A 213 14.38 -6.93 -5.01
C ASN A 213 14.31 -7.30 -6.50
N GLU A 214 15.44 -7.69 -7.10
CA GLU A 214 15.50 -8.17 -8.49
C GLU A 214 14.63 -9.41 -8.69
N ALA A 215 14.69 -10.39 -7.79
CA ALA A 215 13.84 -11.58 -7.85
C ALA A 215 12.34 -11.24 -7.83
N TYR A 216 11.94 -10.19 -7.10
CA TYR A 216 10.56 -9.72 -7.12
C TYR A 216 10.21 -8.95 -8.40
N LEU A 217 11.13 -8.18 -8.98
CA LEU A 217 10.93 -7.56 -10.30
C LEU A 217 10.72 -8.64 -11.37
N LEU A 218 11.50 -9.73 -11.35
CA LEU A 218 11.30 -10.85 -12.25
C LEU A 218 9.94 -11.53 -12.07
N LYS A 219 9.45 -11.66 -10.81
CA LYS A 219 8.08 -12.15 -10.55
C LYS A 219 7.01 -11.21 -11.11
N ILE A 220 7.23 -9.89 -11.07
CA ILE A 220 6.32 -8.91 -11.69
C ILE A 220 6.27 -9.11 -13.20
N ARG A 221 7.44 -9.24 -13.84
CA ARG A 221 7.53 -9.52 -15.28
C ARG A 221 6.75 -10.78 -15.65
N ASP A 222 6.97 -11.87 -14.93
CA ASP A 222 6.36 -13.15 -15.22
C ASP A 222 4.84 -13.11 -15.02
N LEU A 223 4.37 -12.41 -13.98
CA LEU A 223 2.94 -12.17 -13.72
C LEU A 223 2.30 -11.34 -14.83
N CYS A 224 2.95 -10.29 -15.29
CA CYS A 224 2.45 -9.47 -16.41
C CYS A 224 2.37 -10.30 -17.71
N ALA A 225 3.39 -11.10 -18.00
CA ALA A 225 3.39 -11.99 -19.14
C ALA A 225 2.27 -13.05 -19.08
N GLU A 226 2.05 -13.65 -17.89
CA GLU A 226 0.94 -14.61 -17.67
C GLU A 226 -0.42 -13.98 -17.93
N LYS A 227 -0.59 -12.71 -17.52
CA LYS A 227 -1.86 -11.96 -17.65
C LYS A 227 -2.02 -11.26 -19.00
N GLY A 228 -1.03 -11.28 -19.87
CA GLY A 228 -1.06 -10.57 -21.16
C GLY A 228 -0.98 -9.03 -20.98
N ILE A 229 -0.42 -8.56 -19.88
CA ILE A 229 -0.28 -7.14 -19.57
C ILE A 229 1.07 -6.63 -20.08
N ARG A 230 1.08 -5.52 -20.77
CA ARG A 230 2.32 -4.86 -21.19
C ARG A 230 3.00 -4.26 -19.97
N LEU A 231 4.23 -4.72 -19.67
CA LEU A 231 5.05 -4.16 -18.60
C LEU A 231 6.04 -3.16 -19.17
N GLU A 232 5.99 -1.95 -18.64
CA GLU A 232 6.98 -0.91 -18.85
C GLU A 232 7.76 -0.69 -17.56
N ILE A 233 9.08 -0.61 -17.67
CA ILE A 233 9.98 -0.42 -16.54
C ILE A 233 10.71 0.91 -16.74
N GLY A 234 10.68 1.75 -15.74
CA GLY A 234 11.31 3.05 -15.83
C GLY A 234 11.73 3.62 -14.48
N ARG A 235 12.54 4.66 -14.55
CA ARG A 235 12.84 5.56 -13.45
C ARG A 235 12.44 6.95 -13.90
N ALA A 236 11.70 7.67 -13.07
CA ALA A 236 11.49 9.09 -13.31
C ALA A 236 12.85 9.80 -13.27
N HIS A 237 13.13 10.58 -14.29
CA HIS A 237 14.29 11.46 -14.29
C HIS A 237 13.85 12.76 -13.62
N VAL A 238 14.44 13.03 -12.46
CA VAL A 238 14.38 14.34 -11.82
C VAL A 238 15.49 15.21 -12.40
#